data_30913088a3c92e3749d4dd517df1f852
#
_entry.id   30913088a3c92e3749d4dd517df1f852
#
_cell.length_a   1.000
_cell.length_b   1.000
_cell.length_c   1.000
_cell.angle_alpha   90.00
_cell.angle_beta   90.00
_cell.angle_gamma   90.00
#
_symmetry.space_group_name_H-M   'P 1'
#
loop_
_entity.id
_entity.type
_entity.pdbx_description
1 polymer ?
#
loop_
_entity_poly.entity_id
_entity_poly.type
_entity_poly.pdbx_seq_one_letter_code
_entity_poly.pdbx_strand_id
1 'polypeptide(L)'
;AKAAEIIRRAMAGLGLAPERARIALCAPSQSAALEAAARELSKDVRYLALCAPNGERLARTLRWDCGASVHTLQTDERIAADLSVCFDDFPLPDGLVLPLGSGAVSVAYGTENLGDAAMIWNEDQLICALYASLARRADEIWVKDVKMPPDGGENANLP
;
A
#
# COMPACT_ATOMS: atom_id res chain seq x y z
N ALA A 1 -8.61 -0.11 3.81
CA ALA A 1 -8.48 -1.55 4.11
C ALA A 1 -7.66 -2.28 3.05
N LYS A 2 -8.01 -2.24 1.77
CA LYS A 2 -7.30 -3.01 0.73
C LYS A 2 -5.84 -2.59 0.53
N ALA A 3 -5.51 -1.30 0.66
CA ALA A 3 -4.11 -0.86 0.57
C ALA A 3 -3.20 -1.56 1.60
N ALA A 4 -3.65 -1.68 2.86
CA ALA A 4 -2.87 -2.39 3.88
C ALA A 4 -2.68 -3.88 3.56
N GLU A 5 -3.70 -4.54 2.98
CA GLU A 5 -3.61 -5.93 2.54
C GLU A 5 -2.61 -6.11 1.40
N ILE A 6 -2.63 -5.21 0.41
CA ILE A 6 -1.65 -5.19 -0.69
C ILE A 6 -0.23 -5.02 -0.13
N ILE A 7 -0.04 -4.07 0.79
CA ILE A 7 1.26 -3.82 1.41
C ILE A 7 1.76 -5.05 2.17
N ARG A 8 0.92 -5.68 2.99
CA ARG A 8 1.29 -6.90 3.72
C ARG A 8 1.67 -8.04 2.76
N ARG A 9 0.95 -8.17 1.67
CA ARG A 9 1.24 -9.20 0.68
C ARG A 9 2.55 -8.94 -0.06
N ALA A 10 2.81 -7.68 -0.43
CA ALA A 10 4.10 -7.27 -0.99
C ALA A 10 5.25 -7.54 -0.01
N MET A 11 5.09 -7.16 1.26
CA MET A 11 6.08 -7.44 2.31
C MET A 11 6.37 -8.94 2.42
N ALA A 12 5.33 -9.79 2.43
CA ALA A 12 5.49 -11.24 2.48
C ALA A 12 6.25 -11.78 1.26
N GLY A 13 5.93 -11.31 0.06
CA GLY A 13 6.65 -11.66 -1.18
C GLY A 13 8.12 -11.24 -1.18
N LEU A 14 8.44 -10.16 -0.47
CA LEU A 14 9.81 -9.65 -0.32
C LEU A 14 10.55 -10.25 0.89
N GLY A 15 9.91 -11.13 1.66
CA GLY A 15 10.51 -11.70 2.87
C GLY A 15 10.67 -10.70 4.02
N LEU A 16 9.92 -9.59 4.02
CA LEU A 16 9.97 -8.57 5.05
C LEU A 16 9.06 -8.96 6.22
N ALA A 17 9.66 -9.15 7.40
CA ALA A 17 8.92 -9.43 8.63
C ALA A 17 8.34 -8.12 9.22
N PRO A 18 7.05 -8.02 9.49
CA PRO A 18 6.40 -6.79 9.98
C PRO A 18 7.04 -6.22 11.24
N GLU A 19 7.51 -7.09 12.13
CA GLU A 19 8.09 -6.70 13.43
C GLU A 19 9.48 -6.04 13.29
N ARG A 20 10.13 -6.20 12.15
CA ARG A 20 11.50 -5.71 11.90
C ARG A 20 11.59 -4.74 10.75
N ALA A 21 10.68 -4.84 9.80
CA ALA A 21 10.69 -4.00 8.61
C ALA A 21 10.37 -2.55 8.94
N ARG A 22 11.09 -1.65 8.27
CA ARG A 22 10.83 -0.21 8.27
C ARG A 22 10.03 0.13 7.02
N ILE A 23 8.79 0.52 7.21
CA ILE A 23 7.87 0.84 6.11
C ILE A 23 7.63 2.35 6.09
N ALA A 24 7.84 2.96 4.93
CA ALA A 24 7.48 4.37 4.71
C ALA A 24 6.20 4.45 3.88
N LEU A 25 5.25 5.24 4.34
CA LEU A 25 4.04 5.60 3.61
C LEU A 25 4.17 7.03 3.11
N CYS A 26 4.22 7.21 1.81
CA CYS A 26 4.47 8.48 1.15
C CYS A 26 3.24 8.90 0.35
N ALA A 27 2.78 10.14 0.52
CA ALA A 27 1.65 10.67 -0.22
C ALA A 27 1.77 12.18 -0.43
N PRO A 28 1.33 12.73 -1.59
CA PRO A 28 1.35 14.16 -1.85
C PRO A 28 0.32 14.93 -1.02
N SER A 29 -0.70 14.20 -0.52
CA SER A 29 -1.74 14.77 0.34
C SER A 29 -2.26 13.74 1.34
N GLN A 30 -2.90 14.20 2.42
CA GLN A 30 -3.65 13.30 3.29
C GLN A 30 -4.88 12.76 2.56
N SER A 31 -5.02 11.44 2.53
CA SER A 31 -6.17 10.75 1.94
C SER A 31 -6.72 9.72 2.92
N ALA A 32 -8.00 9.38 2.76
CA ALA A 32 -8.63 8.32 3.55
C ALA A 32 -7.94 6.95 3.33
N ALA A 33 -7.37 6.74 2.14
CA ALA A 33 -6.62 5.52 1.82
C ALA A 33 -5.31 5.43 2.62
N LEU A 34 -4.55 6.53 2.69
CA LEU A 34 -3.34 6.63 3.50
C LEU A 34 -3.65 6.41 4.99
N GLU A 35 -4.66 7.11 5.53
CA GLU A 35 -5.04 6.99 6.94
C GLU A 35 -5.48 5.56 7.29
N ALA A 36 -6.33 4.95 6.46
CA ALA A 36 -6.79 3.59 6.67
C ALA A 36 -5.62 2.58 6.60
N ALA A 37 -4.72 2.74 5.63
CA ALA A 37 -3.54 1.89 5.53
C ALA A 37 -2.62 2.05 6.74
N ALA A 38 -2.34 3.28 7.17
CA ALA A 38 -1.51 3.56 8.33
C ALA A 38 -2.09 2.97 9.62
N ARG A 39 -3.42 3.10 9.85
CA ARG A 39 -4.09 2.50 11.00
C ARG A 39 -4.01 0.97 11.00
N GLU A 40 -4.23 0.35 9.86
CA GLU A 40 -4.19 -1.10 9.76
C GLU A 40 -2.76 -1.66 9.89
N LEU A 41 -1.77 -0.99 9.30
CA LEU A 41 -0.37 -1.42 9.39
C LEU A 41 0.22 -1.17 10.78
N SER A 42 -0.20 -0.14 11.49
CA SER A 42 0.30 0.15 12.83
C SER A 42 -0.05 -0.91 13.88
N LYS A 43 -0.90 -1.87 13.54
CA LYS A 43 -1.24 -3.01 14.43
C LYS A 43 -0.14 -4.07 14.45
N ASP A 44 0.60 -4.23 13.39
CA ASP A 44 1.59 -5.30 13.18
C ASP A 44 2.97 -4.81 12.73
N VAL A 45 3.05 -3.69 12.01
CA VAL A 45 4.31 -3.08 11.59
C VAL A 45 4.87 -2.20 12.71
N ARG A 46 6.05 -2.56 13.20
CA ARG A 46 6.66 -1.86 14.34
C ARG A 46 7.24 -0.49 13.98
N TYR A 47 7.84 -0.35 12.80
CA TYR A 47 8.51 0.89 12.39
C TYR A 47 7.82 1.46 11.15
N LEU A 48 6.97 2.43 11.39
CA LEU A 48 6.21 3.11 10.35
C LEU A 48 6.67 4.56 10.22
N ALA A 49 6.99 4.99 9.01
CA ALA A 49 7.28 6.37 8.69
C ALA A 49 6.17 6.96 7.81
N LEU A 50 5.78 8.19 8.07
CA LEU A 50 4.79 8.93 7.29
C LEU A 50 5.46 10.13 6.61
N CYS A 51 5.45 10.15 5.29
CA CYS A 51 5.90 11.25 4.45
C CYS A 51 4.69 11.85 3.72
N ALA A 52 3.98 12.73 4.41
CA ALA A 52 2.79 13.39 3.86
C ALA A 52 2.57 14.74 4.57
N PRO A 53 1.94 15.73 3.90
CA PRO A 53 1.54 16.97 4.55
C PRO A 53 0.67 16.70 5.79
N ASN A 54 0.93 17.40 6.89
CA ASN A 54 0.26 17.20 8.17
C ASN A 54 0.36 15.77 8.76
N GLY A 55 1.34 14.96 8.32
CA GLY A 55 1.57 13.59 8.79
C GLY A 55 1.74 13.50 10.31
N GLU A 56 2.26 14.56 10.97
CA GLU A 56 2.45 14.60 12.43
C GLU A 56 1.14 14.41 13.21
N ARG A 57 0.03 14.97 12.70
CA ARG A 57 -1.28 14.79 13.35
C ARG A 57 -1.69 13.30 13.32
N LEU A 58 -1.54 12.66 12.16
CA LEU A 58 -1.84 11.23 12.00
C LEU A 58 -0.89 10.38 12.84
N ALA A 59 0.41 10.67 12.80
CA ALA A 59 1.41 9.98 13.60
C ALA A 59 1.11 10.03 15.10
N ARG A 60 0.73 11.20 15.62
CA ARG A 60 0.33 11.37 17.01
C ARG A 60 -0.88 10.50 17.37
N THR A 61 -1.89 10.50 16.52
CA THR A 61 -3.09 9.66 16.71
C THR A 61 -2.70 8.17 16.75
N LEU A 62 -1.88 7.71 15.81
CA LEU A 62 -1.46 6.30 15.76
C LEU A 62 -0.59 5.88 16.95
N ARG A 63 0.32 6.76 17.41
CA ARG A 63 1.10 6.53 18.63
C ARG A 63 0.21 6.36 19.85
N TRP A 64 -0.83 7.21 19.95
CA TRP A 64 -1.78 7.17 21.07
C TRP A 64 -2.71 5.97 21.00
N ASP A 65 -3.33 5.73 19.85
CA ASP A 65 -4.37 4.70 19.70
C ASP A 65 -3.80 3.28 19.63
N CYS A 66 -2.63 3.12 19.00
CA CYS A 66 -2.08 1.80 18.67
C CYS A 66 -0.74 1.51 19.39
N GLY A 67 -0.16 2.48 20.08
CA GLY A 67 1.17 2.32 20.68
C GLY A 67 2.30 2.11 19.65
N ALA A 68 2.05 2.42 18.37
CA ALA A 68 2.98 2.17 17.29
C ALA A 68 4.13 3.20 17.29
N SER A 69 5.33 2.76 16.90
CA SER A 69 6.46 3.65 16.66
C SER A 69 6.31 4.27 15.27
N VAL A 70 5.66 5.43 15.23
CA VAL A 70 5.41 6.17 13.98
C VAL A 70 6.25 7.44 13.97
N HIS A 71 7.05 7.59 12.92
CA HIS A 71 7.87 8.78 12.65
C HIS A 71 7.28 9.56 11.48
N THR A 72 7.49 10.86 11.48
CA THR A 72 7.18 11.72 10.33
C THR A 72 8.46 12.11 9.62
N LEU A 73 8.41 12.12 8.30
CA LEU A 73 9.50 12.55 7.43
C LEU A 73 9.06 13.78 6.65
N GLN A 74 9.99 14.70 6.45
CA GLN A 74 9.79 15.80 5.51
C GLN A 74 9.92 15.27 4.08
N THR A 75 9.30 15.94 3.11
CA THR A 75 9.28 15.50 1.72
C THR A 75 10.66 15.46 1.06
N ASP A 76 11.60 16.26 1.60
CA ASP A 76 12.99 16.38 1.15
C ASP A 76 13.97 15.50 1.95
N GLU A 77 13.50 14.82 3.00
CA GLU A 77 14.33 13.89 3.76
C GLU A 77 14.55 12.58 3.00
N ARG A 78 15.77 12.07 3.10
CA ARG A 78 16.07 10.74 2.55
C ARG A 78 15.30 9.67 3.33
N ILE A 79 14.48 8.91 2.61
CA ILE A 79 13.66 7.86 3.18
C ILE A 79 14.51 6.61 3.37
N ALA A 80 14.92 6.32 4.59
CA ALA A 80 15.64 5.10 4.96
C ALA A 80 14.63 4.02 5.38
N ALA A 81 13.94 3.42 4.40
CA ALA A 81 12.96 2.34 4.62
C ALA A 81 13.37 1.07 3.88
N ASP A 82 12.90 -0.07 4.36
CA ASP A 82 13.06 -1.35 3.68
C ASP A 82 12.05 -1.49 2.54
N LEU A 83 10.90 -0.80 2.64
CA LEU A 83 9.90 -0.65 1.60
C LEU A 83 9.24 0.73 1.72
N SER A 84 9.25 1.49 0.64
CA SER A 84 8.49 2.74 0.51
C SER A 84 7.22 2.50 -0.27
N VAL A 85 6.07 2.89 0.28
CA VAL A 85 4.76 2.78 -0.34
C VAL A 85 4.31 4.17 -0.77
N CYS A 86 4.19 4.40 -2.06
CA CYS A 86 3.81 5.69 -2.61
C CYS A 86 2.35 5.68 -3.03
N PHE A 87 1.56 6.55 -2.43
CA PHE A 87 0.16 6.77 -2.77
C PHE A 87 0.07 7.88 -3.81
N ASP A 88 -0.88 7.75 -4.73
CA ASP A 88 -1.11 8.71 -5.80
C ASP A 88 0.20 8.99 -6.59
N ASP A 89 0.40 10.21 -7.05
CA ASP A 89 1.56 10.62 -7.85
C ASP A 89 2.73 11.14 -6.98
N PHE A 90 2.96 10.54 -5.81
CA PHE A 90 4.11 10.90 -4.99
C PHE A 90 5.42 10.57 -5.72
N PRO A 91 6.42 11.47 -5.71
CA PRO A 91 7.72 11.21 -6.32
C PRO A 91 8.35 9.94 -5.73
N LEU A 92 8.81 9.04 -6.60
CA LEU A 92 9.36 7.78 -6.16
C LEU A 92 10.69 8.01 -5.43
N PRO A 93 10.82 7.61 -4.16
CA PRO A 93 12.08 7.67 -3.44
C PRO A 93 13.06 6.61 -3.95
N ASP A 94 14.32 6.77 -3.57
CA ASP A 94 15.33 5.72 -3.81
C ASP A 94 15.00 4.44 -3.06
N GLY A 95 15.38 3.30 -3.62
CA GLY A 95 15.21 1.99 -3.00
C GLY A 95 13.98 1.23 -3.47
N LEU A 96 13.50 0.30 -2.66
CA LEU A 96 12.38 -0.55 -3.00
C LEU A 96 11.05 0.21 -2.82
N VAL A 97 10.30 0.36 -3.89
CA VAL A 97 9.08 1.16 -3.91
C VAL A 97 7.88 0.35 -4.37
N LEU A 98 6.78 0.48 -3.64
CA LEU A 98 5.46 -0.02 -4.01
C LEU A 98 4.57 1.17 -4.41
N PRO A 99 4.42 1.49 -5.71
CA PRO A 99 3.60 2.60 -6.15
C PRO A 99 2.12 2.19 -6.22
N LEU A 100 1.31 2.67 -5.29
CA LEU A 100 -0.14 2.47 -5.29
C LEU A 100 -0.82 3.63 -6.03
N GLY A 101 -1.58 3.34 -7.07
CA GLY A 101 -2.31 4.35 -7.84
C GLY A 101 -1.75 4.63 -9.23
N SER A 102 -0.49 4.31 -9.50
CA SER A 102 0.14 4.52 -10.84
C SER A 102 -0.19 3.43 -11.87
N GLY A 103 -0.88 2.38 -11.49
CA GLY A 103 -1.10 1.20 -12.35
C GLY A 103 0.14 0.34 -12.59
N ALA A 104 1.29 0.70 -12.00
CA ALA A 104 2.54 -0.04 -12.16
C ALA A 104 2.59 -1.34 -11.36
N VAL A 105 1.71 -1.49 -10.37
CA VAL A 105 1.61 -2.68 -9.53
C VAL A 105 0.50 -3.56 -10.05
N SER A 106 0.81 -4.81 -10.38
CA SER A 106 -0.19 -5.82 -10.71
C SER A 106 -0.62 -6.53 -9.43
N VAL A 107 -1.90 -6.47 -9.13
CA VAL A 107 -2.50 -7.13 -7.96
C VAL A 107 -3.44 -8.22 -8.46
N ALA A 108 -3.15 -9.47 -8.09
CA ALA A 108 -4.06 -10.58 -8.32
C ALA A 108 -4.97 -10.76 -7.10
N TYR A 109 -6.27 -10.91 -7.35
CA TYR A 109 -7.28 -11.08 -6.31
C TYR A 109 -7.83 -12.50 -6.31
N GLY A 110 -8.08 -13.03 -5.11
CA GLY A 110 -8.84 -14.26 -4.95
C GLY A 110 -10.33 -13.97 -5.03
N THR A 111 -11.00 -14.66 -5.93
CA THR A 111 -12.43 -14.50 -6.22
C THR A 111 -13.21 -15.81 -6.07
N GLU A 112 -12.60 -16.81 -5.43
CA GLU A 112 -13.15 -18.16 -5.30
C GLU A 112 -14.53 -18.18 -4.61
N ASN A 113 -14.80 -17.19 -3.78
CA ASN A 113 -16.06 -17.06 -3.04
C ASN A 113 -17.20 -16.43 -3.88
N LEU A 114 -16.92 -15.98 -5.11
CA LEU A 114 -17.90 -15.31 -5.96
C LEU A 114 -18.65 -16.30 -6.91
N GLY A 115 -18.28 -17.58 -6.89
CA GLY A 115 -18.94 -18.60 -7.69
C GLY A 115 -18.95 -18.27 -9.19
N ASP A 116 -20.07 -18.55 -9.86
CA ASP A 116 -20.21 -18.37 -11.31
C ASP A 116 -20.06 -16.92 -11.79
N ALA A 117 -20.22 -15.93 -10.91
CA ALA A 117 -20.03 -14.52 -11.25
C ALA A 117 -18.58 -14.21 -11.65
N ALA A 118 -17.61 -14.94 -11.09
CA ALA A 118 -16.20 -14.80 -11.43
C ALA A 118 -15.86 -15.31 -12.85
N MET A 119 -16.71 -16.12 -13.45
CA MET A 119 -16.47 -16.69 -14.79
C MET A 119 -16.92 -15.76 -15.94
N ILE A 120 -17.77 -14.77 -15.65
CA ILE A 120 -18.41 -13.93 -16.67
C ILE A 120 -17.65 -12.60 -16.87
N TRP A 121 -16.94 -12.14 -15.85
CA TRP A 121 -16.30 -10.82 -15.82
C TRP A 121 -14.79 -10.96 -15.70
N ASN A 122 -14.06 -10.12 -16.41
CA ASN A 122 -12.62 -10.06 -16.17
C ASN A 122 -12.34 -9.47 -14.77
N GLU A 123 -11.15 -9.74 -14.23
CA GLU A 123 -10.77 -9.43 -12.85
C GLU A 123 -10.95 -7.94 -12.53
N ASP A 124 -10.57 -7.04 -13.45
CA ASP A 124 -10.68 -5.59 -13.26
C ASP A 124 -12.14 -5.12 -13.26
N GLN A 125 -12.97 -5.66 -14.15
CA GLN A 125 -14.39 -5.34 -14.22
C GLN A 125 -15.13 -5.84 -12.99
N LEU A 126 -14.80 -7.03 -12.50
CA LEU A 126 -15.36 -7.61 -11.29
C LEU A 126 -15.03 -6.74 -10.08
N ILE A 127 -13.77 -6.30 -9.97
CA ILE A 127 -13.32 -5.45 -8.87
C ILE A 127 -14.01 -4.10 -8.93
N CYS A 128 -14.07 -3.46 -10.10
CA CYS A 128 -14.77 -2.19 -10.26
C CYS A 128 -16.27 -2.29 -9.93
N ALA A 129 -16.93 -3.35 -10.39
CA ALA A 129 -18.35 -3.59 -10.10
C ALA A 129 -18.61 -3.84 -8.62
N LEU A 130 -17.73 -4.57 -7.95
CA LEU A 130 -17.81 -4.85 -6.53
C LEU A 130 -17.52 -3.60 -5.68
N TYR A 131 -16.58 -2.76 -6.08
CA TYR A 131 -16.37 -1.45 -5.44
C TYR A 131 -17.56 -0.51 -5.65
N ALA A 132 -18.19 -0.53 -6.81
CA ALA A 132 -19.34 0.32 -7.11
C ALA A 132 -20.63 -0.15 -6.42
N SER A 133 -20.82 -1.46 -6.24
CA SER A 133 -22.06 -2.03 -5.75
C SER A 133 -22.07 -2.41 -4.27
N LEU A 134 -20.92 -2.63 -3.63
CA LEU A 134 -20.85 -3.43 -2.41
C LEU A 134 -19.76 -3.01 -1.41
N ALA A 135 -19.90 -1.86 -0.80
CA ALA A 135 -19.18 -1.55 0.45
C ALA A 135 -19.38 -2.66 1.55
N ARG A 136 -20.31 -3.59 1.35
CA ARG A 136 -20.64 -4.66 2.30
C ARG A 136 -19.97 -6.02 1.99
N ARG A 137 -19.41 -6.23 0.79
CA ARG A 137 -18.77 -7.51 0.39
C ARG A 137 -17.29 -7.38 0.03
N ALA A 138 -16.65 -6.27 0.40
CA ALA A 138 -15.21 -6.09 0.20
C ALA A 138 -14.36 -7.17 0.90
N ASP A 139 -14.93 -7.85 1.91
CA ASP A 139 -14.26 -8.92 2.65
C ASP A 139 -14.25 -10.26 1.91
N GLU A 140 -15.07 -10.42 0.87
CA GLU A 140 -15.11 -11.63 0.04
C GLU A 140 -13.99 -11.64 -1.01
N ILE A 141 -13.33 -10.49 -1.26
CA ILE A 141 -12.19 -10.37 -2.15
C ILE A 141 -10.93 -10.19 -1.31
N TRP A 142 -9.98 -11.05 -1.50
CA TRP A 142 -8.71 -11.00 -0.82
C TRP A 142 -7.55 -10.84 -1.82
N VAL A 143 -6.44 -10.24 -1.38
CA VAL A 143 -5.25 -10.06 -2.22
C VAL A 143 -4.48 -11.37 -2.28
N LYS A 144 -4.46 -12.01 -3.45
CA LYS A 144 -3.78 -13.28 -3.68
C LYS A 144 -2.30 -13.10 -3.91
N ASP A 145 -1.92 -12.16 -4.75
CA ASP A 145 -0.54 -11.87 -5.11
C ASP A 145 -0.35 -10.40 -5.46
N VAL A 146 0.86 -9.90 -5.25
CA VAL A 146 1.28 -8.56 -5.64
C VAL A 146 2.59 -8.66 -6.39
N LYS A 147 2.59 -8.28 -7.67
CA LYS A 147 3.81 -8.19 -8.47
C LYS A 147 4.31 -6.76 -8.45
N MET A 148 5.48 -6.59 -7.86
CA MET A 148 6.20 -5.32 -7.89
C MET A 148 6.63 -5.00 -9.32
N PRO A 149 6.70 -3.73 -9.72
CA PRO A 149 7.36 -3.35 -10.96
C PRO A 149 8.81 -3.85 -10.92
N PRO A 150 9.40 -4.23 -12.06
CA PRO A 150 10.82 -4.55 -12.12
C PRO A 150 11.60 -3.35 -11.57
N ASP A 151 12.64 -3.64 -10.76
CA ASP A 151 13.49 -2.59 -10.19
C ASP A 151 13.88 -1.59 -11.27
N GLY A 152 13.62 -0.32 -11.01
CA GLY A 152 13.80 0.79 -11.95
C GLY A 152 15.27 1.12 -12.24
N GLY A 153 16.00 0.12 -12.68
CA GLY A 153 17.40 0.17 -13.08
C GLY A 153 17.61 -0.17 -14.54
N GLU A 154 16.83 0.46 -15.44
CA GLU A 154 17.28 0.63 -16.84
C GLU A 154 16.37 1.68 -17.48
N ASN A 155 16.84 2.91 -17.45
CA ASN A 155 16.40 3.89 -18.44
C ASN A 155 16.74 3.31 -19.80
N ALA A 156 15.77 2.69 -20.46
CA ALA A 156 15.84 2.41 -21.86
C ALA A 156 16.01 3.76 -22.57
N ASN A 157 17.21 4.02 -23.05
CA ASN A 157 17.50 5.01 -24.06
C ASN A 157 16.44 4.90 -25.15
N LEU A 158 15.55 5.86 -25.23
CA LEU A 158 14.78 6.13 -26.43
C LEU A 158 15.63 6.99 -27.34
N PRO A 159 15.74 6.62 -28.63
CA PRO A 159 16.49 7.35 -29.61
C PRO A 159 15.87 8.72 -29.92
#